data_fd492816d5431a230b87398857bce0de
#
_entry.id   fd492816d5431a230b87398857bce0de
#
_cell.length_a   1.000
_cell.length_b   1.000
_cell.length_c   1.000
_cell.angle_alpha   90.00
_cell.angle_beta   90.00
_cell.angle_gamma   90.00
#
_symmetry.space_group_name_H-M   'P 1'
#
loop_
_entity.id
_entity.type
_entity.pdbx_description
1 polymer ?
#
loop_
_entity_poly.entity_id
_entity_poly.type
_entity_poly.pdbx_seq_one_letter_code
_entity_poly.pdbx_strand_id
1 'polypeptide(L)' 'MKAEKNINNNIILRKLKIALDLKVEDMVDIFDEMSFEVSKHEISAFFRKPEQKQYRQCKDQFLRNFLLGMKLRYRS' A
#
# COMPACT_ATOMS: atom_id res chain seq x y z
N MET A 1 -0.89 22.62 -9.05
CA MET A 1 0.49 22.18 -9.04
C MET A 1 0.67 20.92 -9.85
N LYS A 2 1.65 20.93 -10.69
CA LYS A 2 1.88 19.78 -11.56
C LYS A 2 2.28 18.53 -10.81
N ALA A 3 3.01 18.71 -9.73
CA ALA A 3 3.46 17.59 -8.94
C ALA A 3 2.29 16.77 -8.40
N GLU A 4 1.20 17.44 -8.13
CA GLU A 4 0.04 16.76 -7.54
C GLU A 4 -0.66 15.84 -8.53
N LYS A 5 -0.50 16.11 -9.81
CA LYS A 5 -1.12 15.26 -10.82
C LYS A 5 -0.49 13.88 -10.87
N ASN A 6 0.72 13.77 -10.36
CA ASN A 6 1.43 12.50 -10.38
C ASN A 6 1.24 11.68 -9.13
N ILE A 7 0.50 12.23 -8.17
CA ILE A 7 0.22 11.51 -6.95
C ILE A 7 -0.88 10.50 -7.22
N ASN A 8 -0.61 9.26 -6.93
CA ASN A 8 -1.59 8.19 -7.07
C ASN A 8 -1.53 7.30 -5.85
N ASN A 9 -2.36 6.28 -5.83
CA ASN A 9 -2.45 5.40 -4.68
C ASN A 9 -1.14 4.70 -4.38
N ASN A 10 -0.35 4.38 -5.40
CA ASN A 10 0.94 3.74 -5.18
C ASN A 10 1.87 4.66 -4.41
N ILE A 11 1.87 5.93 -4.77
CA ILE A 11 2.72 6.92 -4.11
C ILE A 11 2.27 7.13 -2.68
N ILE A 12 0.97 7.22 -2.48
CA ILE A 12 0.41 7.39 -1.14
C ILE A 12 0.78 6.20 -0.25
N LEU A 13 0.61 4.99 -0.77
CA LEU A 13 0.92 3.80 -0.02
C LEU A 13 2.40 3.74 0.33
N ARG A 14 3.26 4.13 -0.61
CA ARG A 14 4.69 4.16 -0.40
C ARG A 14 5.07 5.15 0.69
N LYS A 15 4.47 6.33 0.65
CA LYS A 15 4.76 7.34 1.65
C LYS A 15 4.32 6.90 3.04
N LEU A 16 3.19 6.22 3.12
CA LEU A 16 2.72 5.67 4.38
C LEU A 16 3.68 4.61 4.89
N LYS A 17 4.15 3.76 4.00
CA LYS A 17 5.09 2.72 4.38
C LYS A 17 6.36 3.32 4.98
N ILE A 18 6.87 4.35 4.35
CA ILE A 18 8.09 5.01 4.80
C ILE A 18 7.85 5.77 6.11
N ALA A 19 6.76 6.53 6.14
CA ALA A 19 6.46 7.35 7.32
C ALA A 19 6.24 6.52 8.57
N LEU A 20 5.66 5.34 8.42
CA LEU A 20 5.36 4.47 9.54
C LEU A 20 6.40 3.37 9.72
N ASP A 21 7.45 3.43 8.92
CA ASP A 21 8.55 2.47 9.00
C ASP A 21 8.05 1.03 8.93
N LEU A 22 7.20 0.77 7.96
CA LEU A 22 6.62 -0.55 7.78
C LEU A 22 7.44 -1.36 6.80
N LYS A 23 7.48 -2.66 7.04
CA LYS A 23 8.05 -3.61 6.09
C LYS A 23 6.91 -4.19 5.28
N VAL A 24 7.27 -4.82 4.15
CA VAL A 24 6.25 -5.45 3.32
C VAL A 24 5.49 -6.50 4.12
N GLU A 25 6.19 -7.22 4.97
CA GLU A 25 5.56 -8.23 5.82
C GLU A 25 4.51 -7.62 6.74
N ASP A 26 4.80 -6.45 7.27
CA ASP A 26 3.84 -5.76 8.12
C ASP A 26 2.58 -5.40 7.36
N MET A 27 2.76 -5.00 6.11
CA MET A 27 1.63 -4.64 5.27
C MET A 27 0.77 -5.85 4.93
N VAL A 28 1.42 -6.99 4.69
CA VAL A 28 0.69 -8.23 4.47
C VAL A 28 -0.19 -8.54 5.68
N ASP A 29 0.38 -8.38 6.87
CA ASP A 29 -0.35 -8.66 8.09
C ASP A 29 -1.56 -7.73 8.25
N ILE A 30 -1.39 -6.46 7.90
CA ILE A 30 -2.47 -5.49 7.99
C ILE A 30 -3.63 -5.89 7.08
N PHE A 31 -3.32 -6.28 5.84
CA PHE A 31 -4.35 -6.72 4.92
C PHE A 31 -4.99 -8.01 5.40
N ASP A 32 -4.18 -8.89 5.97
CA ASP A 32 -4.70 -10.16 6.46
C ASP A 32 -5.71 -9.96 7.58
N GLU A 33 -5.45 -8.99 8.44
CA GLU A 33 -6.37 -8.66 9.52
C GLU A 33 -7.71 -8.18 9.01
N MET A 34 -7.72 -7.68 7.79
CA MET A 34 -8.95 -7.25 7.13
C MET A 34 -9.58 -8.35 6.31
N SER A 35 -9.09 -9.58 6.44
CA SER A 35 -9.52 -10.72 5.65
C SER A 35 -9.33 -10.48 4.15
N PHE A 36 -8.31 -9.73 3.81
CA PHE A 36 -8.01 -9.36 2.45
C PHE A 36 -6.69 -10.02 2.07
N GLU A 37 -6.77 -11.13 1.39
CA GLU A 37 -5.59 -11.91 1.05
C GLU A 37 -4.74 -11.24 -0.01
N VAL A 38 -3.54 -10.89 0.36
CA VAL A 38 -2.57 -10.28 -0.56
C VAL A 38 -1.24 -10.94 -0.29
N SER A 39 -0.53 -11.27 -1.34
CA SER A 39 0.79 -11.84 -1.16
C SER A 39 1.83 -10.74 -1.02
N LYS A 40 2.95 -11.11 -0.42
CA LYS A 40 4.09 -10.22 -0.31
C LYS A 40 4.53 -9.74 -1.68
N HIS A 41 4.45 -10.62 -2.65
CA HIS A 41 4.83 -10.32 -4.02
C HIS A 41 3.95 -9.23 -4.62
N GLU A 42 2.67 -9.31 -4.38
CA GLU A 42 1.73 -8.31 -4.90
C GLU A 42 1.99 -6.94 -4.30
N ILE A 43 2.23 -6.91 -3.00
CA ILE A 43 2.50 -5.63 -2.34
C ILE A 43 3.80 -5.04 -2.84
N SER A 44 4.82 -5.86 -3.01
CA SER A 44 6.09 -5.38 -3.55
C SER A 44 5.92 -4.76 -4.94
N ALA A 45 5.00 -5.31 -5.72
CA ALA A 45 4.77 -4.81 -7.07
C ALA A 45 4.23 -3.37 -7.07
N PHE A 46 3.54 -2.97 -6.00
CA PHE A 46 3.04 -1.60 -5.89
C PHE A 46 4.17 -0.60 -5.79
N PHE A 47 5.35 -1.03 -5.34
CA PHE A 47 6.47 -0.13 -5.10
C PHE A 47 7.50 -0.13 -6.20
N ARG A 48 7.25 -0.86 -7.28
CA ARG A 48 8.14 -0.87 -8.42
C ARG A 48 7.89 0.38 -9.26
N LYS A 49 8.82 0.65 -10.15
CA LYS A 49 8.66 1.80 -11.03
C LYS A 49 7.59 1.50 -12.07
N PRO A 50 6.81 2.51 -12.48
CA PRO A 50 5.72 2.29 -13.43
C PRO A 50 6.15 1.65 -14.75
N GLU A 51 7.39 1.88 -15.16
CA GLU A 51 7.86 1.34 -16.42
C GLU A 51 8.29 -0.12 -16.32
N GLN A 52 8.34 -0.68 -15.13
CA GLN A 52 8.73 -2.06 -14.96
C GLN A 52 7.53 -2.97 -15.19
N LYS A 53 7.80 -4.14 -15.79
CA LYS A 53 6.74 -5.07 -16.14
C LYS A 53 5.93 -5.54 -14.94
N GLN A 54 6.58 -5.66 -13.82
CA GLN A 54 5.92 -6.22 -12.64
C GLN A 54 5.21 -5.17 -11.81
N TYR A 55 5.24 -3.92 -12.29
CA TYR A 55 4.55 -2.86 -11.61
C TYR A 55 3.04 -3.14 -11.61
N ARG A 56 2.41 -2.89 -10.48
CA ARG A 56 0.96 -2.99 -10.37
C ARG A 56 0.43 -1.70 -9.80
N GLN A 57 -0.67 -1.26 -10.37
CA GLN A 57 -1.33 -0.06 -9.87
C GLN A 57 -2.15 -0.41 -8.64
N CYS A 58 -1.95 0.37 -7.59
CA CYS A 58 -2.72 0.20 -6.37
C CYS A 58 -4.09 0.82 -6.56
N LYS A 59 -5.11 -0.01 -6.60
CA LYS A 59 -6.47 0.48 -6.78
C LYS A 59 -7.02 1.02 -5.48
N ASP A 60 -8.07 1.79 -5.59
CA ASP A 60 -8.67 2.44 -4.42
C ASP A 60 -9.04 1.44 -3.35
N GLN A 61 -9.49 0.28 -3.73
CA GLN A 61 -9.90 -0.72 -2.77
C GLN A 61 -8.73 -1.17 -1.89
N PHE A 62 -7.56 -1.33 -2.49
CA PHE A 62 -6.37 -1.70 -1.73
C PHE A 62 -6.00 -0.62 -0.73
N LEU A 63 -5.96 0.61 -1.19
CA LEU A 63 -5.58 1.71 -0.31
C LEU A 63 -6.59 1.87 0.82
N ARG A 64 -7.88 1.76 0.49
CA ARG A 64 -8.93 1.89 1.47
C ARG A 64 -8.82 0.82 2.55
N ASN A 65 -8.61 -0.42 2.14
CA ASN A 65 -8.47 -1.52 3.09
C ASN A 65 -7.22 -1.36 3.94
N PHE A 66 -6.15 -0.87 3.34
CA PHE A 66 -4.94 -0.64 4.10
C PHE A 66 -5.17 0.42 5.17
N LEU A 67 -5.84 1.50 4.82
CA LEU A 67 -6.11 2.58 5.77
C LEU A 67 -7.02 2.11 6.89
N LEU A 68 -8.02 1.29 6.57
CA LEU A 68 -8.90 0.73 7.58
C LEU A 68 -8.13 -0.19 8.51
N GLY A 69 -7.28 -1.04 7.95
CA GLY A 69 -6.47 -1.94 8.75
C GLY A 69 -5.54 -1.18 9.68
N MET A 70 -4.95 -0.11 9.18
CA MET A 70 -4.10 0.73 10.01
C MET A 70 -4.88 1.37 11.14
N LYS A 71 -6.06 1.85 10.83
CA LYS A 71 -6.91 2.48 11.83
C LYS A 71 -7.22 1.51 12.96
N LEU A 72 -7.58 0.29 12.61
CA LEU A 72 -7.89 -0.71 13.62
C LEU A 72 -6.67 -1.08 14.44
N ARG A 73 -5.53 -1.19 13.77
CA ARG A 73 -4.30 -1.61 14.42
C ARG A 73 -3.79 -0.59 15.44
N TYR A 74 -3.87 0.68 15.11
CA TYR A 74 -3.34 1.74 15.96
C TYR A 74 -4.38 2.36 16.88
N ARG A 75 -5.55 1.81 16.85
CA ARG A 75 -6.62 2.37 17.64
C ARG A 75 -6.69 1.79 19.04
N SER A 76 -6.30 0.57 19.20
CA SER A 76 -6.42 -0.11 20.48
C SER A 76 -5.35 0.29 21.50
#